data_bf577b443adc3fc66d650927d326e813
#
_entry.id   bf577b443adc3fc66d650927d326e813
#
_cell.length_a   1.000
_cell.length_b   1.000
_cell.length_c   1.000
_cell.angle_alpha   90.00
_cell.angle_beta   90.00
_cell.angle_gamma   90.00
#
_symmetry.space_group_name_H-M   'P 1'
#
loop_
_entity.id
_entity.type
_entity.pdbx_description
1 polymer ?
#
loop_
_entity_poly.entity_id
_entity_poly.type
_entity_poly.pdbx_seq_one_letter_code
_entity_poly.pdbx_strand_id
1 'polypeptide(L)'
;MSCAQGAQAPVETGPNALSRTFRTTDAGIPYPPGCPTREAKMVACTRPSLSIIPIAAHGLASYDGTIEINVLAAKPGSAAQKRHVDAGIPTAFRHQPQAVKAGDLVFISAQMAIDGGGRLIAAASDARQPRFGSRAQVQAEHIIDNIEKLCRAAGTSLDNIVRVLQFHTDLDEFYPVYQVWERRLGGRPLPFSAVEVPAPLPVPGATVMIEAWAYVP
;
A
#
# COMPACT_ATOMS: atom_id res chain seq x y z
N MET A 1 28.29 -29.50 3.87
CA MET A 1 27.79 -28.77 2.70
C MET A 1 26.79 -27.74 3.16
N SER A 2 27.10 -26.52 2.91
CA SER A 2 26.59 -25.31 3.55
C SER A 2 25.15 -24.98 3.17
N CYS A 3 24.22 -25.02 4.12
CA CYS A 3 22.94 -24.35 4.05
C CYS A 3 23.11 -22.92 4.61
N ALA A 4 23.82 -22.11 3.91
CA ALA A 4 23.95 -20.73 4.28
C ALA A 4 23.91 -19.89 3.01
N GLN A 5 22.75 -19.29 2.76
CA GLN A 5 22.74 -17.95 2.16
C GLN A 5 21.29 -17.50 1.99
N GLY A 6 20.92 -16.49 2.73
CA GLY A 6 19.80 -15.65 2.38
C GLY A 6 18.81 -15.26 3.47
N ALA A 7 18.94 -15.73 4.69
CA ALA A 7 18.18 -15.17 5.79
C ALA A 7 18.95 -14.00 6.37
N GLN A 8 18.68 -12.78 5.92
CA GLN A 8 19.10 -11.61 6.67
C GLN A 8 18.45 -11.63 8.05
N ALA A 9 19.24 -11.35 9.08
CA ALA A 9 18.75 -11.25 10.44
C ALA A 9 17.59 -10.24 10.53
N PRO A 10 16.60 -10.50 11.37
CA PRO A 10 15.49 -9.56 11.54
C PRO A 10 16.02 -8.23 12.07
N VAL A 11 15.70 -7.14 11.41
CA VAL A 11 15.91 -5.81 11.95
C VAL A 11 14.82 -5.58 12.98
N GLU A 12 15.17 -5.66 14.25
CA GLU A 12 14.26 -5.27 15.32
C GLU A 12 14.14 -3.75 15.34
N THR A 13 13.01 -3.24 14.88
CA THR A 13 12.68 -1.83 14.98
C THR A 13 11.68 -1.63 16.12
N GLY A 14 12.19 -1.38 17.32
CA GLY A 14 11.38 -1.13 18.51
C GLY A 14 10.89 -2.39 19.22
N PRO A 15 10.38 -2.25 20.45
CA PRO A 15 10.09 -3.38 21.33
C PRO A 15 8.93 -4.30 20.89
N ASN A 16 8.13 -3.93 19.90
CA ASN A 16 6.90 -4.63 19.57
C ASN A 16 6.63 -4.88 18.07
N ALA A 17 7.54 -4.54 17.17
CA ALA A 17 7.34 -4.74 15.73
C ALA A 17 8.45 -5.58 15.11
N LEU A 18 8.08 -6.56 14.29
CA LEU A 18 9.00 -7.34 13.47
C LEU A 18 8.69 -7.04 11.99
N SER A 19 9.66 -6.48 11.29
CA SER A 19 9.63 -6.38 9.83
C SER A 19 10.38 -7.56 9.23
N ARG A 20 9.79 -8.25 8.27
CA ARG A 20 10.43 -9.33 7.52
C ARG A 20 10.20 -9.15 6.03
N THR A 21 11.25 -9.18 5.27
CA THR A 21 11.21 -9.28 3.82
C THR A 21 11.32 -10.74 3.41
N PHE A 22 10.35 -11.23 2.65
CA PHE A 22 10.36 -12.59 2.09
C PHE A 22 10.70 -12.47 0.61
N ARG A 23 11.68 -13.24 0.19
CA ARG A 23 12.03 -13.38 -1.22
C ARG A 23 11.61 -14.76 -1.68
N THR A 24 10.85 -14.82 -2.75
CA THR A 24 10.51 -16.08 -3.43
C THR A 24 11.22 -16.11 -4.78
N THR A 25 11.88 -17.19 -5.08
CA THR A 25 12.39 -17.47 -6.42
C THR A 25 11.51 -18.52 -7.09
N ASP A 26 11.17 -18.32 -8.34
CA ASP A 26 10.29 -19.20 -9.12
C ASP A 26 10.99 -20.49 -9.61
N ALA A 27 12.27 -20.66 -9.27
CA ALA A 27 12.96 -21.92 -9.49
C ALA A 27 12.44 -22.92 -8.46
N GLY A 28 11.64 -23.88 -8.88
CA GLY A 28 11.18 -25.03 -8.09
C GLY A 28 12.31 -25.86 -7.54
N ILE A 29 13.10 -25.28 -6.65
CA ILE A 29 14.14 -25.98 -5.89
C ILE A 29 13.41 -26.71 -4.78
N PRO A 30 13.34 -28.06 -4.82
CA PRO A 30 12.75 -28.81 -3.74
C PRO A 30 13.55 -28.52 -2.47
N TYR A 31 12.86 -28.12 -1.41
CA TYR A 31 13.47 -28.02 -0.09
C TYR A 31 14.13 -29.35 0.27
N PRO A 32 15.34 -29.33 0.79
CA PRO A 32 15.98 -30.55 1.22
C PRO A 32 15.13 -31.22 2.29
N PRO A 33 14.96 -32.57 2.26
CA PRO A 33 14.21 -33.29 3.28
C PRO A 33 14.82 -33.02 4.66
N GLY A 34 14.00 -32.53 5.60
CA GLY A 34 14.42 -32.21 6.95
C GLY A 34 14.49 -30.71 7.29
N CYS A 35 14.27 -29.81 6.34
CA CYS A 35 13.97 -28.42 6.68
C CYS A 35 12.59 -28.38 7.33
N PRO A 36 12.42 -27.96 8.61
CA PRO A 36 11.10 -27.84 9.18
C PRO A 36 10.40 -26.76 8.36
N THR A 37 9.50 -27.15 7.46
CA THR A 37 8.45 -26.29 7.01
C THR A 37 7.67 -25.92 8.28
N ARG A 38 8.10 -24.87 8.95
CA ARG A 38 7.16 -24.10 9.73
C ARG A 38 6.14 -23.67 8.69
N GLU A 39 5.10 -24.48 8.54
CA GLU A 39 3.80 -23.93 8.25
C GLU A 39 3.65 -22.82 9.28
N ALA A 40 3.95 -21.60 8.86
CA ALA A 40 3.35 -20.47 9.47
C ALA A 40 1.87 -20.76 9.24
N LYS A 41 1.21 -21.46 10.20
CA LYS A 41 -0.21 -21.33 10.40
C LYS A 41 -0.40 -19.83 10.41
N MET A 42 -0.72 -19.27 9.27
CA MET A 42 -1.29 -17.96 9.20
C MET A 42 -2.52 -18.08 10.06
N VAL A 43 -2.30 -17.73 11.33
CA VAL A 43 -3.34 -17.73 12.34
C VAL A 43 -4.50 -17.01 11.70
N ALA A 44 -5.58 -17.75 11.62
CA ALA A 44 -6.79 -17.41 10.98
C ALA A 44 -7.04 -15.90 11.01
N CYS A 45 -7.11 -15.34 9.80
CA CYS A 45 -8.18 -14.44 9.52
C CYS A 45 -8.05 -12.99 9.96
N THR A 46 -6.90 -12.36 9.80
CA THR A 46 -6.97 -10.91 9.68
C THR A 46 -6.20 -10.50 8.43
N ARG A 47 -6.97 -10.18 7.38
CA ARG A 47 -6.41 -9.69 6.12
C ARG A 47 -5.49 -8.50 6.39
N PRO A 48 -4.25 -8.46 5.89
CA PRO A 48 -3.37 -7.31 6.02
C PRO A 48 -3.90 -6.13 5.18
N SER A 49 -3.56 -4.90 5.52
CA SER A 49 -3.57 -3.83 4.53
C SER A 49 -2.63 -4.24 3.40
N LEU A 50 -3.00 -3.95 2.17
CA LEU A 50 -2.32 -4.49 1.00
C LEU A 50 -2.09 -3.40 -0.03
N SER A 51 -0.89 -3.35 -0.58
CA SER A 51 -0.55 -2.61 -1.77
C SER A 51 0.12 -3.58 -2.75
N ILE A 52 -0.38 -3.64 -3.98
CA ILE A 52 0.23 -4.41 -5.06
C ILE A 52 0.81 -3.40 -6.05
N ILE A 53 2.12 -3.41 -6.18
CA ILE A 53 2.87 -2.43 -6.94
C ILE A 53 3.52 -3.14 -8.11
N PRO A 54 3.17 -2.79 -9.37
CA PRO A 54 3.90 -3.27 -10.53
C PRO A 54 5.31 -2.70 -10.51
N ILE A 55 6.28 -3.52 -10.86
CA ILE A 55 7.69 -3.10 -10.97
C ILE A 55 8.27 -3.61 -12.28
N ALA A 56 9.31 -2.93 -12.76
CA ALA A 56 10.08 -3.42 -13.91
C ALA A 56 10.77 -4.74 -13.56
N ALA A 57 10.93 -5.63 -14.54
CA ALA A 57 11.50 -6.97 -14.39
C ALA A 57 12.87 -7.02 -13.69
N HIS A 58 13.60 -5.90 -13.68
CA HIS A 58 14.93 -5.77 -13.07
C HIS A 58 14.92 -4.96 -11.77
N GLY A 59 13.74 -4.65 -11.22
CA GLY A 59 13.60 -3.79 -10.05
C GLY A 59 13.70 -4.50 -8.70
N LEU A 60 13.74 -5.84 -8.69
CA LEU A 60 13.85 -6.60 -7.45
C LEU A 60 15.30 -6.79 -7.02
N ALA A 61 15.52 -6.87 -5.72
CA ALA A 61 16.84 -7.06 -5.13
C ALA A 61 17.48 -8.44 -5.50
N SER A 62 16.67 -9.38 -5.95
CA SER A 62 17.11 -10.69 -6.49
C SER A 62 17.00 -10.69 -8.00
N TYR A 63 18.07 -11.12 -8.69
CA TYR A 63 18.13 -11.13 -10.15
C TYR A 63 17.00 -11.94 -10.80
N ASP A 64 16.58 -13.04 -10.15
CA ASP A 64 15.53 -13.95 -10.63
C ASP A 64 14.20 -13.74 -9.89
N GLY A 65 14.11 -12.72 -9.05
CA GLY A 65 12.91 -12.47 -8.26
C GLY A 65 11.78 -11.88 -9.10
N THR A 66 10.61 -12.51 -9.08
CA THR A 66 9.39 -12.02 -9.73
C THR A 66 8.47 -11.32 -8.75
N ILE A 67 8.61 -11.60 -7.46
CA ILE A 67 7.79 -11.02 -6.38
C ILE A 67 8.68 -10.67 -5.19
N GLU A 68 8.48 -9.48 -4.65
CA GLU A 68 8.99 -9.09 -3.34
C GLU A 68 7.82 -8.79 -2.41
N ILE A 69 7.86 -9.36 -1.20
CA ILE A 69 6.81 -9.15 -0.20
C ILE A 69 7.42 -8.53 1.05
N ASN A 70 6.97 -7.32 1.38
CA ASN A 70 7.29 -6.63 2.61
C ASN A 70 6.13 -6.78 3.59
N VAL A 71 6.40 -7.24 4.81
CA VAL A 71 5.38 -7.51 5.82
C VAL A 71 5.71 -6.80 7.11
N LEU A 72 4.74 -6.06 7.63
CA LEU A 72 4.74 -5.54 8.99
C LEU A 72 3.76 -6.35 9.83
N ALA A 73 4.20 -6.89 10.94
CA ALA A 73 3.38 -7.74 11.80
C ALA A 73 3.47 -7.30 13.28
N ALA A 74 2.33 -7.31 13.96
CA ALA A 74 2.31 -7.13 15.41
C ALA A 74 2.75 -8.43 16.11
N LYS A 75 3.55 -8.29 17.19
CA LYS A 75 3.97 -9.43 18.01
C LYS A 75 2.75 -10.05 18.68
N PRO A 76 2.59 -11.38 18.67
CA PRO A 76 1.55 -12.05 19.44
C PRO A 76 1.58 -11.65 20.92
N GLY A 77 0.41 -11.34 21.48
CA GLY A 77 0.29 -10.91 22.89
C GLY A 77 0.66 -9.45 23.15
N SER A 78 1.01 -8.65 22.11
CA SER A 78 1.18 -7.22 22.26
C SER A 78 -0.16 -6.50 22.47
N ALA A 79 -0.11 -5.29 23.04
CA ALA A 79 -1.30 -4.42 23.14
C ALA A 79 -1.82 -3.93 21.77
N ALA A 80 -1.00 -4.03 20.72
CA ALA A 80 -1.34 -3.62 19.36
C ALA A 80 -2.22 -4.66 18.67
N GLN A 81 -3.47 -4.78 19.12
CA GLN A 81 -4.44 -5.67 18.49
C GLN A 81 -4.86 -5.12 17.12
N LYS A 82 -4.86 -6.01 16.15
CA LYS A 82 -5.24 -5.70 14.78
C LYS A 82 -6.76 -5.62 14.63
N ARG A 83 -7.25 -4.54 14.02
CA ARG A 83 -8.67 -4.35 13.68
C ARG A 83 -8.81 -3.83 12.26
N HIS A 84 -9.79 -4.32 11.53
CA HIS A 84 -10.16 -3.76 10.24
C HIS A 84 -10.89 -2.43 10.43
N VAL A 85 -10.61 -1.50 9.54
CA VAL A 85 -11.32 -0.23 9.42
C VAL A 85 -12.08 -0.26 8.11
N ASP A 86 -13.38 -0.01 8.18
CA ASP A 86 -14.28 0.02 7.04
C ASP A 86 -14.99 1.38 7.00
N ALA A 87 -14.90 2.07 5.89
CA ALA A 87 -15.54 3.35 5.63
C ALA A 87 -16.59 3.27 4.50
N GLY A 88 -16.96 2.05 4.09
CA GLY A 88 -17.91 1.82 3.01
C GLY A 88 -17.41 2.24 1.63
N ILE A 89 -16.10 2.36 1.45
CA ILE A 89 -15.50 2.69 0.16
C ILE A 89 -15.21 1.45 -0.69
N PRO A 90 -15.12 1.56 -2.02
CA PRO A 90 -14.71 0.45 -2.87
C PRO A 90 -13.26 0.02 -2.59
N THR A 91 -12.96 -1.25 -2.83
CA THR A 91 -11.59 -1.79 -2.81
C THR A 91 -11.23 -2.37 -4.16
N ALA A 92 -9.99 -2.18 -4.59
CA ALA A 92 -9.51 -2.69 -5.89
C ALA A 92 -9.46 -4.23 -5.93
N PHE A 93 -9.25 -4.85 -4.77
CA PHE A 93 -9.14 -6.31 -4.65
C PHE A 93 -10.15 -6.85 -3.65
N ARG A 94 -10.88 -7.89 -4.06
CA ARG A 94 -11.98 -8.49 -3.28
C ARG A 94 -11.61 -8.88 -1.84
N HIS A 95 -10.35 -9.22 -1.59
CA HIS A 95 -9.87 -9.66 -0.28
C HIS A 95 -9.05 -8.61 0.47
N GLN A 96 -8.93 -7.41 -0.10
CA GLN A 96 -8.21 -6.30 0.50
C GLN A 96 -9.10 -5.61 1.53
N PRO A 97 -8.70 -5.48 2.82
CA PRO A 97 -9.37 -4.58 3.74
C PRO A 97 -9.10 -3.13 3.31
N GLN A 98 -10.02 -2.23 3.57
CA GLN A 98 -9.84 -0.81 3.26
C GLN A 98 -8.68 -0.21 4.06
N ALA A 99 -8.62 -0.51 5.35
CA ALA A 99 -7.49 -0.19 6.20
C ALA A 99 -7.42 -1.15 7.40
N VAL A 100 -6.28 -1.15 8.07
CA VAL A 100 -6.03 -1.93 9.28
C VAL A 100 -5.48 -1.02 10.35
N LYS A 101 -6.11 -0.98 11.52
CA LYS A 101 -5.57 -0.35 12.72
C LYS A 101 -4.85 -1.37 13.56
N ALA A 102 -3.64 -1.04 14.03
CA ALA A 102 -2.89 -1.82 14.99
C ALA A 102 -2.17 -0.88 15.97
N GLY A 103 -2.56 -0.91 17.24
CA GLY A 103 -2.15 0.10 18.23
C GLY A 103 -2.63 1.49 17.81
N ASP A 104 -1.71 2.44 17.82
CA ASP A 104 -1.97 3.85 17.49
C ASP A 104 -1.74 4.18 16.01
N LEU A 105 -1.54 3.16 15.17
CA LEU A 105 -1.34 3.33 13.73
C LEU A 105 -2.48 2.72 12.92
N VAL A 106 -2.83 3.42 11.86
CA VAL A 106 -3.72 2.96 10.80
C VAL A 106 -2.93 2.80 9.52
N PHE A 107 -2.99 1.62 8.95
CA PHE A 107 -2.38 1.25 7.69
C PHE A 107 -3.47 1.23 6.62
N ILE A 108 -3.52 2.25 5.78
CA ILE A 108 -4.49 2.37 4.69
C ILE A 108 -3.95 1.59 3.51
N SER A 109 -4.72 0.62 3.03
CA SER A 109 -4.38 -0.12 1.82
C SER A 109 -4.34 0.79 0.61
N ALA A 110 -3.53 0.44 -0.38
CA ALA A 110 -3.41 1.23 -1.59
C ALA A 110 -4.77 1.57 -2.19
N GLN A 111 -5.01 2.85 -2.39
CA GLN A 111 -6.22 3.42 -2.94
C GLN A 111 -6.00 3.80 -4.40
N MET A 112 -7.00 3.54 -5.22
CA MET A 112 -7.13 4.03 -6.58
C MET A 112 -8.49 4.69 -6.76
N ALA A 113 -8.66 5.51 -7.76
CA ALA A 113 -9.90 6.23 -8.03
C ALA A 113 -10.95 5.33 -8.70
N ILE A 114 -11.57 4.45 -7.92
CA ILE A 114 -12.53 3.44 -8.42
C ILE A 114 -13.96 3.69 -7.94
N ASP A 115 -14.91 3.30 -8.79
CA ASP A 115 -16.34 3.27 -8.48
C ASP A 115 -16.74 2.01 -7.70
N GLY A 116 -18.02 1.90 -7.31
CA GLY A 116 -18.55 0.73 -6.63
C GLY A 116 -18.48 -0.57 -7.44
N GLY A 117 -18.22 -0.51 -8.72
CA GLY A 117 -17.97 -1.64 -9.60
C GLY A 117 -16.50 -2.02 -9.75
N GLY A 118 -15.60 -1.32 -9.05
CA GLY A 118 -14.16 -1.56 -9.13
C GLY A 118 -13.50 -1.02 -10.40
N ARG A 119 -14.17 -0.15 -11.15
CA ARG A 119 -13.67 0.49 -12.37
C ARG A 119 -13.23 1.92 -12.07
N LEU A 120 -12.32 2.44 -12.89
CA LEU A 120 -11.95 3.84 -12.82
C LEU A 120 -13.19 4.74 -12.84
N ILE A 121 -13.24 5.74 -11.96
CA ILE A 121 -14.35 6.69 -11.91
C ILE A 121 -14.53 7.42 -13.25
N ALA A 122 -15.77 7.67 -13.62
CA ALA A 122 -16.10 8.30 -14.90
C ALA A 122 -15.45 9.68 -15.09
N ALA A 123 -15.34 10.46 -14.01
CA ALA A 123 -14.69 11.78 -14.04
C ALA A 123 -13.23 11.72 -14.48
N ALA A 124 -12.49 10.66 -14.11
CA ALA A 124 -11.09 10.47 -14.51
C ALA A 124 -10.94 9.94 -15.95
N SER A 125 -12.05 9.52 -16.57
CA SER A 125 -12.09 9.05 -17.96
C SER A 125 -12.65 10.09 -18.93
N ASP A 126 -12.88 11.32 -18.48
CA ASP A 126 -13.42 12.40 -19.30
C ASP A 126 -12.51 12.70 -20.48
N ALA A 127 -13.06 12.60 -21.70
CA ALA A 127 -12.32 12.83 -22.94
C ALA A 127 -11.82 14.27 -23.12
N ARG A 128 -12.36 15.23 -22.35
CA ARG A 128 -11.89 16.63 -22.34
C ARG A 128 -10.52 16.79 -21.67
N GLN A 129 -10.11 15.81 -20.86
CA GLN A 129 -8.78 15.82 -20.27
C GLN A 129 -7.76 15.21 -21.26
N PRO A 130 -6.51 15.66 -21.27
CA PRO A 130 -5.89 16.61 -20.32
C PRO A 130 -6.09 18.09 -20.67
N ARG A 131 -6.83 18.44 -21.68
CA ARG A 131 -6.94 19.85 -22.14
C ARG A 131 -7.51 20.81 -21.10
N PHE A 132 -8.39 20.32 -20.23
CA PHE A 132 -9.07 21.10 -19.21
C PHE A 132 -8.79 20.63 -17.79
N GLY A 133 -7.73 19.85 -17.60
CA GLY A 133 -7.32 19.37 -16.29
C GLY A 133 -6.40 18.16 -16.38
N SER A 134 -5.90 17.72 -15.25
CA SER A 134 -5.08 16.50 -15.14
C SER A 134 -5.96 15.33 -14.69
N ARG A 135 -5.86 14.20 -15.40
CA ARG A 135 -6.51 12.93 -14.97
C ARG A 135 -5.99 12.48 -13.62
N ALA A 136 -4.68 12.62 -13.38
CA ALA A 136 -4.07 12.28 -12.11
C ALA A 136 -4.61 13.16 -10.97
N GLN A 137 -4.86 14.44 -11.22
CA GLN A 137 -5.46 15.35 -10.24
C GLN A 137 -6.86 14.90 -9.84
N VAL A 138 -7.71 14.55 -10.82
CA VAL A 138 -9.07 14.04 -10.55
C VAL A 138 -9.02 12.71 -9.79
N GLN A 139 -8.10 11.83 -10.15
CA GLN A 139 -7.90 10.57 -9.43
C GLN A 139 -7.45 10.85 -7.99
N ALA A 140 -6.50 11.76 -7.79
CA ALA A 140 -5.99 12.12 -6.48
C ALA A 140 -7.07 12.71 -5.56
N GLU A 141 -7.94 13.59 -6.07
CA GLU A 141 -9.08 14.12 -5.28
C GLU A 141 -9.94 12.96 -4.73
N HIS A 142 -10.32 12.03 -5.58
CA HIS A 142 -11.13 10.89 -5.17
C HIS A 142 -10.39 9.97 -4.17
N ILE A 143 -9.12 9.72 -4.40
CA ILE A 143 -8.28 8.90 -3.52
C ILE A 143 -8.16 9.55 -2.14
N ILE A 144 -7.89 10.86 -2.09
CA ILE A 144 -7.72 11.60 -0.84
C ILE A 144 -9.05 11.68 -0.08
N ASP A 145 -10.19 11.80 -0.77
CA ASP A 145 -11.51 11.69 -0.15
C ASP A 145 -11.71 10.32 0.53
N ASN A 146 -11.27 9.26 -0.11
CA ASN A 146 -11.34 7.91 0.47
C ASN A 146 -10.40 7.77 1.68
N ILE A 147 -9.17 8.28 1.58
CA ILE A 147 -8.22 8.30 2.70
C ILE A 147 -8.79 9.07 3.89
N GLU A 148 -9.40 10.22 3.64
CA GLU A 148 -10.04 11.02 4.70
C GLU A 148 -11.19 10.27 5.38
N LYS A 149 -12.06 9.60 4.61
CA LYS A 149 -13.13 8.76 5.17
C LYS A 149 -12.56 7.65 6.05
N LEU A 150 -11.47 7.00 5.61
CA LEU A 150 -10.80 5.95 6.37
C LEU A 150 -10.14 6.49 7.65
N CYS A 151 -9.50 7.65 7.59
CA CYS A 151 -8.97 8.32 8.78
C CYS A 151 -10.08 8.58 9.79
N ARG A 152 -11.21 9.16 9.36
CA ARG A 152 -12.36 9.41 10.24
C ARG A 152 -12.94 8.12 10.84
N ALA A 153 -13.09 7.08 10.05
CA ALA A 153 -13.57 5.77 10.51
C ALA A 153 -12.60 5.11 11.52
N ALA A 154 -11.32 5.43 11.43
CA ALA A 154 -10.29 4.96 12.36
C ALA A 154 -10.16 5.82 13.63
N GLY A 155 -10.83 6.97 13.69
CA GLY A 155 -10.76 7.93 14.81
C GLY A 155 -9.61 8.93 14.69
N THR A 156 -9.21 9.28 13.47
CA THR A 156 -8.15 10.25 13.18
C THR A 156 -8.53 11.18 12.01
N SER A 157 -7.59 11.95 11.51
CA SER A 157 -7.78 12.90 10.40
C SER A 157 -6.58 12.87 9.44
N LEU A 158 -6.71 13.57 8.30
CA LEU A 158 -5.60 13.77 7.36
C LEU A 158 -4.39 14.45 8.01
N ASP A 159 -4.61 15.23 9.05
CA ASP A 159 -3.56 15.97 9.76
C ASP A 159 -2.57 15.07 10.47
N ASN A 160 -3.00 13.86 10.79
CA ASN A 160 -2.22 12.87 11.50
C ASN A 160 -1.59 11.83 10.56
N ILE A 161 -1.55 12.11 9.26
CA ILE A 161 -0.82 11.25 8.33
C ILE A 161 0.68 11.34 8.64
N VAL A 162 1.29 10.18 8.83
CA VAL A 162 2.72 10.04 9.15
C VAL A 162 3.54 9.48 8.00
N ARG A 163 2.90 8.95 6.97
CA ARG A 163 3.54 8.45 5.75
C ARG A 163 2.55 8.40 4.60
N VAL A 164 3.00 8.86 3.43
CA VAL A 164 2.31 8.65 2.15
C VAL A 164 3.28 8.07 1.15
N LEU A 165 2.85 7.05 0.42
CA LEU A 165 3.57 6.50 -0.70
C LEU A 165 2.69 6.61 -1.94
N GLN A 166 3.19 7.29 -2.96
CA GLN A 166 2.48 7.54 -4.20
C GLN A 166 3.18 6.81 -5.34
N PHE A 167 2.40 6.05 -6.09
CA PHE A 167 2.85 5.32 -7.27
C PHE A 167 2.21 5.95 -8.49
N HIS A 168 3.01 6.44 -9.41
CA HIS A 168 2.60 7.11 -10.63
C HIS A 168 3.03 6.29 -11.83
N THR A 169 2.19 6.20 -12.86
CA THR A 169 2.62 5.63 -14.13
C THR A 169 3.42 6.64 -14.98
N ASP A 170 3.41 7.90 -14.56
CA ASP A 170 4.14 9.01 -15.15
C ASP A 170 4.38 10.06 -14.06
N LEU A 171 5.64 10.32 -13.72
CA LEU A 171 6.00 11.31 -12.70
C LEU A 171 5.80 12.76 -13.16
N ASP A 172 5.61 13.05 -14.43
CA ASP A 172 5.23 14.38 -14.89
C ASP A 172 3.87 14.81 -14.34
N GLU A 173 3.02 13.82 -13.96
CA GLU A 173 1.73 14.04 -13.28
C GLU A 173 1.87 14.24 -11.75
N PHE A 174 3.07 14.18 -11.19
CA PHE A 174 3.27 14.32 -9.74
C PHE A 174 2.80 15.69 -9.22
N TYR A 175 3.20 16.77 -9.88
CA TYR A 175 2.87 18.11 -9.37
C TYR A 175 1.36 18.40 -9.33
N PRO A 176 0.55 18.07 -10.33
CA PRO A 176 -0.91 18.14 -10.22
C PRO A 176 -1.50 17.39 -9.02
N VAL A 177 -0.96 16.22 -8.69
CA VAL A 177 -1.37 15.43 -7.52
C VAL A 177 -0.94 16.10 -6.21
N TYR A 178 0.29 16.62 -6.16
CA TYR A 178 0.80 17.35 -4.99
C TYR A 178 -0.05 18.57 -4.67
N GLN A 179 -0.51 19.31 -5.68
CA GLN A 179 -1.41 20.46 -5.49
C GLN A 179 -2.73 20.08 -4.81
N VAL A 180 -3.23 18.86 -5.01
CA VAL A 180 -4.41 18.36 -4.28
C VAL A 180 -4.09 18.22 -2.80
N TRP A 181 -2.98 17.58 -2.47
CA TRP A 181 -2.54 17.44 -1.08
C TRP A 181 -2.35 18.81 -0.40
N GLU A 182 -1.68 19.73 -1.08
CA GLU A 182 -1.43 21.08 -0.57
C GLU A 182 -2.73 21.81 -0.20
N ARG A 183 -3.74 21.75 -1.07
CA ARG A 183 -5.07 22.32 -0.78
C ARG A 183 -5.75 21.62 0.40
N ARG A 184 -5.71 20.30 0.44
CA ARG A 184 -6.41 19.50 1.46
C ARG A 184 -5.76 19.61 2.83
N LEU A 185 -4.48 19.85 2.90
CA LEU A 185 -3.72 20.02 4.15
C LEU A 185 -3.52 21.49 4.54
N GLY A 186 -4.02 22.44 3.74
CA GLY A 186 -3.85 23.87 4.02
C GLY A 186 -2.39 24.30 4.08
N GLY A 187 -1.54 23.75 3.21
CA GLY A 187 -0.10 24.05 3.13
C GLY A 187 0.75 23.39 4.23
N ARG A 188 0.19 22.49 5.05
CA ARG A 188 0.99 21.74 6.01
C ARG A 188 1.88 20.71 5.32
N PRO A 189 3.10 20.45 5.85
CA PRO A 189 3.99 19.48 5.24
C PRO A 189 3.40 18.07 5.28
N LEU A 190 3.54 17.36 4.18
CA LEU A 190 3.13 15.96 4.03
C LEU A 190 4.38 15.07 3.95
N PRO A 191 4.55 14.10 4.84
CA PRO A 191 5.62 13.12 4.74
C PRO A 191 5.31 12.12 3.61
N PHE A 192 5.86 12.31 2.42
CA PHE A 192 5.58 11.49 1.27
C PHE A 192 6.82 11.02 0.52
N SER A 193 6.64 9.94 -0.25
CA SER A 193 7.53 9.53 -1.33
C SER A 193 6.70 9.30 -2.58
N ALA A 194 7.21 9.70 -3.74
CA ALA A 194 6.61 9.42 -5.03
C ALA A 194 7.56 8.58 -5.88
N VAL A 195 7.02 7.58 -6.55
CA VAL A 195 7.79 6.63 -7.36
C VAL A 195 7.05 6.41 -8.68
N GLU A 196 7.80 6.42 -9.78
CA GLU A 196 7.28 5.95 -11.05
C GLU A 196 7.26 4.43 -11.09
N VAL A 197 6.17 3.87 -11.59
CA VAL A 197 5.98 2.43 -11.75
C VAL A 197 5.50 2.11 -13.16
N PRO A 198 5.83 0.94 -13.71
CA PRO A 198 5.34 0.56 -15.02
C PRO A 198 3.81 0.53 -15.10
N ALA A 199 3.27 1.05 -16.19
CA ALA A 199 1.87 0.84 -16.53
C ALA A 199 1.64 -0.62 -17.03
N PRO A 200 0.43 -1.18 -16.85
CA PRO A 200 -0.74 -0.60 -16.19
C PRO A 200 -0.70 -0.81 -14.67
N LEU A 201 -1.32 0.12 -13.94
CA LEU A 201 -1.73 -0.14 -12.56
C LEU A 201 -2.83 -1.21 -12.53
N PRO A 202 -3.11 -1.83 -11.35
CA PRO A 202 -4.11 -2.90 -11.22
C PRO A 202 -5.50 -2.57 -11.74
N VAL A 203 -5.88 -1.30 -11.78
CA VAL A 203 -7.14 -0.84 -12.37
C VAL A 203 -6.87 -0.18 -13.73
N PRO A 204 -7.44 -0.67 -14.82
CA PRO A 204 -7.22 -0.10 -16.14
C PRO A 204 -7.54 1.39 -16.20
N GLY A 205 -6.62 2.19 -16.73
CA GLY A 205 -6.74 3.64 -16.85
C GLY A 205 -6.39 4.42 -15.57
N ALA A 206 -6.13 3.76 -14.45
CA ALA A 206 -5.56 4.41 -13.29
C ALA A 206 -4.10 4.81 -13.58
N THR A 207 -3.73 6.04 -13.21
CA THR A 207 -2.38 6.58 -13.35
C THR A 207 -1.74 6.89 -12.01
N VAL A 208 -2.55 6.87 -10.94
CA VAL A 208 -2.10 7.13 -9.56
C VAL A 208 -2.66 6.07 -8.62
N MET A 209 -1.80 5.60 -7.72
CA MET A 209 -2.15 4.75 -6.60
C MET A 209 -1.47 5.30 -5.34
N ILE A 210 -2.17 5.38 -4.23
CA ILE A 210 -1.66 5.99 -2.99
C ILE A 210 -1.94 5.06 -1.81
N GLU A 211 -0.91 4.77 -1.01
CA GLU A 211 -1.04 4.21 0.32
C GLU A 211 -0.67 5.23 1.38
N ALA A 212 -1.24 5.13 2.56
CA ALA A 212 -0.94 6.04 3.65
C ALA A 212 -0.98 5.35 5.01
N TRP A 213 -0.20 5.90 5.94
CA TRP A 213 -0.26 5.55 7.35
C TRP A 213 -0.64 6.79 8.14
N ALA A 214 -1.53 6.62 9.11
CA ALA A 214 -1.96 7.69 9.98
C ALA A 214 -1.79 7.29 11.45
N TYR A 215 -1.47 8.27 12.29
CA TYR A 215 -1.45 8.14 13.74
C TYR A 215 -2.85 8.39 14.29
N VAL A 216 -3.22 7.66 15.31
CA VAL A 216 -4.46 7.86 16.07
C VAL A 216 -4.07 8.32 17.45
N PRO A 217 -4.30 9.59 17.81
CA PRO A 217 -3.94 10.14 19.13
C PRO A 217 -4.71 9.49 20.28
#